data_3863515f0136fe58ddc3c565f64dd6b3
#
_entry.id   3863515f0136fe58ddc3c565f64dd6b3
#
_cell.length_a   1.000
_cell.length_b   1.000
_cell.length_c   1.000
_cell.angle_alpha   90.00
_cell.angle_beta   90.00
_cell.angle_gamma   90.00
#
_symmetry.space_group_name_H-M   'P 1'
#
loop_
_entity.id
_entity.type
_entity.pdbx_description
1 polymer ?
#
loop_
_entity_poly.entity_id
_entity_poly.type
_entity_poly.pdbx_seq_one_letter_code
_entity_poly.pdbx_strand_id
1 'polypeptide(L)'
;MELLEDCFDTMDKMGDVKIAFLPLGGCGNDWSTNKAKRANIAKRLHIIGERAKERGKIVGIDTPLNANENLKLLKEINSNGISIFYKFQTIIENGWDIVKDLKRLGAKNICGIHATNTDRVWLKDDPDINMPLIKRTLDEIGWSGWLFVERSRDAKMARNTKMNYGANVRYLKDIFNSYPEADVKLNSEGRDPNYVKTILERAQKATDELSITYTLVGQNVLNIIANKYFKLNDIYEERDELKKTDKELAEAKCDSKLYRSHFEFGTDLSKYLKQEEIDKIKDIMTYNVVKVTYDAQCEMIPSLTEEEKKQIMAWLIEARELAIDAESSDKKHEIFGKYKGRINNYLSSRGYDLTKEREEWYKRIKENGGNV
;
A
#
# COMPACT_ATOMS: atom_id res chain seq x y z
N MET A 1 -23.98 -23.87 27.19
CA MET A 1 -25.01 -22.77 27.19
C MET A 1 -24.88 -21.94 28.46
N GLU A 2 -24.80 -22.53 29.63
CA GLU A 2 -24.67 -21.85 30.92
C GLU A 2 -23.54 -20.81 30.94
N LEU A 3 -22.31 -21.18 30.58
CA LEU A 3 -21.16 -20.26 30.47
C LEU A 3 -21.40 -19.07 29.50
N LEU A 4 -22.23 -19.26 28.49
CA LEU A 4 -22.55 -18.18 27.53
C LEU A 4 -23.54 -17.19 28.15
N GLU A 5 -24.56 -17.68 28.86
CA GLU A 5 -25.50 -16.82 29.57
C GLU A 5 -24.77 -16.02 30.66
N ASP A 6 -23.89 -16.67 31.44
CA ASP A 6 -23.04 -15.97 32.41
C ASP A 6 -22.16 -14.87 31.77
N CYS A 7 -21.63 -15.12 30.54
CA CYS A 7 -20.89 -14.12 29.79
C CYS A 7 -21.80 -12.94 29.44
N PHE A 8 -23.00 -13.16 28.92
CA PHE A 8 -23.93 -12.10 28.56
C PHE A 8 -24.42 -11.35 29.79
N ASP A 9 -24.70 -12.05 30.90
CA ASP A 9 -25.06 -11.42 32.16
C ASP A 9 -23.95 -10.51 32.70
N THR A 10 -22.70 -10.93 32.55
CA THR A 10 -21.54 -10.14 32.89
C THR A 10 -21.42 -8.90 32.00
N MET A 11 -21.62 -9.06 30.69
CA MET A 11 -21.62 -7.95 29.74
C MET A 11 -22.69 -6.90 30.09
N ASP A 12 -23.88 -7.35 30.48
CA ASP A 12 -24.99 -6.46 30.90
C ASP A 12 -24.65 -5.71 32.18
N LYS A 13 -24.00 -6.38 33.13
CA LYS A 13 -23.50 -5.73 34.37
C LYS A 13 -22.38 -4.70 34.10
N MET A 14 -21.58 -4.92 33.07
CA MET A 14 -20.52 -3.98 32.65
C MET A 14 -21.04 -2.78 31.86
N GLY A 15 -22.32 -2.74 31.50
CA GLY A 15 -22.94 -1.63 30.78
C GLY A 15 -22.84 -1.76 29.25
N ASP A 16 -22.14 -0.84 28.60
CA ASP A 16 -22.11 -0.72 27.13
C ASP A 16 -21.28 -1.78 26.37
N VAL A 17 -20.97 -2.91 26.98
CA VAL A 17 -20.25 -4.00 26.30
C VAL A 17 -21.20 -4.68 25.30
N LYS A 18 -20.84 -4.59 24.01
CA LYS A 18 -21.67 -5.12 22.90
C LYS A 18 -21.11 -6.38 22.25
N ILE A 19 -19.78 -6.62 22.35
CA ILE A 19 -19.09 -7.67 21.63
C ILE A 19 -18.47 -8.66 22.61
N ALA A 20 -18.84 -9.94 22.50
CA ALA A 20 -18.14 -11.06 23.16
C ALA A 20 -17.13 -11.65 22.18
N PHE A 21 -15.87 -11.79 22.59
CA PHE A 21 -14.83 -12.38 21.78
C PHE A 21 -14.75 -13.89 21.94
N LEU A 22 -14.82 -14.65 20.85
CA LEU A 22 -14.75 -16.12 20.84
C LEU A 22 -13.65 -16.58 19.87
N PRO A 23 -12.46 -16.96 20.38
CA PRO A 23 -11.42 -17.52 19.54
C PRO A 23 -11.75 -18.97 19.15
N LEU A 24 -11.72 -19.25 17.85
CA LEU A 24 -11.88 -20.60 17.30
C LEU A 24 -10.57 -21.22 16.85
N GLY A 25 -9.48 -20.49 16.94
CA GLY A 25 -8.12 -20.98 16.70
C GLY A 25 -7.60 -21.78 17.90
N GLY A 26 -6.90 -22.88 17.66
CA GLY A 26 -6.18 -23.63 18.69
C GLY A 26 -6.93 -24.82 19.31
N CYS A 27 -8.23 -24.96 19.15
CA CYS A 27 -9.00 -26.12 19.64
C CYS A 27 -9.12 -27.22 18.57
N GLY A 28 -7.99 -27.85 18.22
CA GLY A 28 -7.98 -28.88 17.17
C GLY A 28 -8.28 -28.21 15.80
N ASN A 29 -7.27 -27.67 15.17
CA ASN A 29 -7.34 -26.86 13.94
C ASN A 29 -7.96 -27.55 12.72
N ASP A 30 -8.33 -28.80 12.83
CA ASP A 30 -8.97 -29.58 11.75
C ASP A 30 -10.45 -29.26 11.54
N TRP A 31 -11.10 -28.50 12.44
CA TRP A 31 -12.51 -28.15 12.27
C TRP A 31 -12.78 -27.35 10.99
N SER A 32 -11.86 -26.54 10.57
CA SER A 32 -12.01 -25.68 9.38
C SER A 32 -11.96 -26.47 8.07
N THR A 33 -11.21 -27.58 8.06
CA THR A 33 -11.01 -28.48 6.92
C THR A 33 -11.91 -29.73 6.98
N ASN A 34 -12.31 -30.14 8.17
CA ASN A 34 -13.21 -31.30 8.37
C ASN A 34 -14.68 -30.87 8.24
N LYS A 35 -15.34 -31.30 7.18
CA LYS A 35 -16.73 -30.91 6.86
C LYS A 35 -17.74 -31.21 7.98
N ALA A 36 -17.62 -32.36 8.65
CA ALA A 36 -18.55 -32.71 9.73
C ALA A 36 -18.33 -31.86 10.99
N LYS A 37 -17.07 -31.61 11.37
CA LYS A 37 -16.75 -30.71 12.48
C LYS A 37 -17.17 -29.29 12.21
N ARG A 38 -16.92 -28.79 10.97
CA ARG A 38 -17.35 -27.46 10.54
C ARG A 38 -18.87 -27.28 10.64
N ALA A 39 -19.64 -28.23 10.14
CA ALA A 39 -21.09 -28.21 10.25
C ALA A 39 -21.60 -28.19 11.69
N ASN A 40 -20.97 -28.97 12.58
CA ASN A 40 -21.31 -28.96 14.01
C ASN A 40 -20.99 -27.63 14.68
N ILE A 41 -19.85 -27.01 14.35
CA ILE A 41 -19.49 -25.67 14.85
C ILE A 41 -20.47 -24.62 14.33
N ALA A 42 -20.78 -24.62 13.03
CA ALA A 42 -21.74 -23.69 12.45
C ALA A 42 -23.12 -23.79 13.13
N LYS A 43 -23.60 -25.00 13.39
CA LYS A 43 -24.86 -25.23 14.11
C LYS A 43 -24.83 -24.70 15.55
N ARG A 44 -23.72 -24.89 16.26
CA ARG A 44 -23.57 -24.33 17.63
C ARG A 44 -23.50 -22.82 17.60
N LEU A 45 -22.72 -22.25 16.66
CA LEU A 45 -22.60 -20.80 16.49
C LEU A 45 -23.94 -20.16 16.07
N HIS A 46 -24.78 -20.85 15.30
CA HIS A 46 -26.13 -20.40 15.04
C HIS A 46 -26.93 -20.19 16.34
N ILE A 47 -26.96 -21.18 17.21
CA ILE A 47 -27.67 -21.08 18.50
C ILE A 47 -27.10 -19.95 19.36
N ILE A 48 -25.77 -19.85 19.44
CA ILE A 48 -25.07 -18.79 20.17
C ILE A 48 -25.41 -17.42 19.59
N GLY A 49 -25.42 -17.30 18.27
CA GLY A 49 -25.70 -16.04 17.58
C GLY A 49 -27.14 -15.57 17.78
N GLU A 50 -28.12 -16.47 17.71
CA GLU A 50 -29.52 -16.10 17.99
C GLU A 50 -29.69 -15.63 19.45
N ARG A 51 -29.07 -16.29 20.41
CA ARG A 51 -29.05 -15.83 21.81
C ARG A 51 -28.38 -14.46 21.99
N ALA A 52 -27.23 -14.24 21.33
CA ALA A 52 -26.57 -12.94 21.38
C ALA A 52 -27.48 -11.83 20.83
N LYS A 53 -28.10 -12.09 19.70
CA LYS A 53 -29.05 -11.17 19.04
C LYS A 53 -30.26 -10.82 19.94
N GLU A 54 -30.87 -11.80 20.60
CA GLU A 54 -31.97 -11.58 21.55
C GLU A 54 -31.58 -10.61 22.68
N ARG A 55 -30.31 -10.57 23.06
CA ARG A 55 -29.73 -9.70 24.11
C ARG A 55 -29.06 -8.42 23.56
N GLY A 56 -29.21 -8.14 22.27
CA GLY A 56 -28.57 -6.98 21.63
C GLY A 56 -27.05 -7.03 21.65
N LYS A 57 -26.47 -8.24 21.64
CA LYS A 57 -25.02 -8.49 21.64
C LYS A 57 -24.60 -9.12 20.32
N ILE A 58 -23.28 -9.10 20.09
CA ILE A 58 -22.62 -9.78 18.96
C ILE A 58 -21.55 -10.69 19.53
N VAL A 59 -21.41 -11.89 18.99
CA VAL A 59 -20.25 -12.74 19.23
C VAL A 59 -19.30 -12.62 18.06
N GLY A 60 -18.14 -12.01 18.32
CA GLY A 60 -17.04 -11.86 17.37
C GLY A 60 -16.15 -13.11 17.37
N ILE A 61 -16.18 -13.87 16.29
CA ILE A 61 -15.36 -15.07 16.15
C ILE A 61 -14.01 -14.78 15.50
N ASP A 62 -12.92 -15.20 16.13
CA ASP A 62 -11.56 -15.21 15.55
C ASP A 62 -11.31 -16.58 14.92
N THR A 63 -11.03 -16.63 13.62
CA THR A 63 -10.89 -17.85 12.84
C THR A 63 -9.55 -17.91 12.12
N PRO A 64 -9.02 -19.10 11.76
CA PRO A 64 -7.85 -19.25 10.93
C PRO A 64 -8.15 -19.17 9.42
N LEU A 65 -9.25 -18.53 9.02
CA LEU A 65 -9.77 -18.51 7.66
C LEU A 65 -9.56 -17.16 6.97
N ASN A 66 -9.42 -17.17 5.64
CA ASN A 66 -9.47 -15.95 4.84
C ASN A 66 -10.92 -15.44 4.64
N ALA A 67 -11.07 -14.27 4.03
CA ALA A 67 -12.37 -13.64 3.81
C ALA A 67 -13.37 -14.54 3.08
N ASN A 68 -12.96 -15.25 2.02
CA ASN A 68 -13.87 -16.12 1.26
C ASN A 68 -14.43 -17.26 2.14
N GLU A 69 -13.57 -17.90 2.91
CA GLU A 69 -13.96 -18.98 3.81
C GLU A 69 -14.76 -18.47 5.01
N ASN A 70 -14.44 -17.31 5.54
CA ASN A 70 -15.21 -16.63 6.57
C ASN A 70 -16.63 -16.28 6.07
N LEU A 71 -16.78 -15.75 4.86
CA LEU A 71 -18.09 -15.48 4.26
C LEU A 71 -18.93 -16.76 4.08
N LYS A 72 -18.29 -17.87 3.69
CA LYS A 72 -18.97 -19.16 3.61
C LYS A 72 -19.42 -19.64 5.01
N LEU A 73 -18.54 -19.52 6.01
CA LEU A 73 -18.84 -19.89 7.38
C LEU A 73 -20.00 -19.06 7.95
N LEU A 74 -20.00 -17.73 7.76
CA LEU A 74 -21.09 -16.87 8.20
C LEU A 74 -22.41 -17.25 7.54
N LYS A 75 -22.40 -17.63 6.26
CA LYS A 75 -23.59 -18.14 5.55
C LYS A 75 -24.06 -19.48 6.11
N GLU A 76 -23.13 -20.38 6.47
CA GLU A 76 -23.45 -21.68 7.10
C GLU A 76 -24.06 -21.49 8.51
N ILE A 77 -23.53 -20.51 9.27
CA ILE A 77 -24.03 -20.15 10.60
C ILE A 77 -25.44 -19.56 10.51
N ASN A 78 -25.68 -18.70 9.53
CA ASN A 78 -26.96 -18.05 9.27
C ASN A 78 -27.55 -17.35 10.52
N SER A 79 -26.74 -16.49 11.16
CA SER A 79 -27.16 -15.65 12.30
C SER A 79 -26.48 -14.29 12.27
N ASN A 80 -27.23 -13.20 12.42
CA ASN A 80 -26.72 -11.86 12.52
C ASN A 80 -26.10 -11.52 13.89
N GLY A 81 -26.19 -12.41 14.87
CA GLY A 81 -25.53 -12.28 16.17
C GLY A 81 -24.08 -12.76 16.16
N ILE A 82 -23.61 -13.29 15.02
CA ILE A 82 -22.20 -13.69 14.81
C ILE A 82 -21.53 -12.77 13.79
N SER A 83 -20.33 -12.33 14.07
CA SER A 83 -19.51 -11.52 13.17
C SER A 83 -18.03 -11.92 13.27
N ILE A 84 -17.21 -11.47 12.34
CA ILE A 84 -15.78 -11.77 12.37
C ILE A 84 -15.05 -10.77 13.27
N PHE A 85 -14.25 -11.28 14.20
CA PHE A 85 -13.24 -10.53 14.90
C PHE A 85 -11.94 -10.69 14.10
N TYR A 86 -11.66 -9.72 13.22
CA TYR A 86 -10.59 -9.82 12.23
C TYR A 86 -9.21 -9.69 12.87
N LYS A 87 -8.21 -10.41 12.37
CA LYS A 87 -6.86 -10.44 12.95
C LYS A 87 -5.80 -10.37 11.87
N PHE A 88 -4.99 -9.30 11.86
CA PHE A 88 -3.94 -9.12 10.87
C PHE A 88 -2.91 -10.24 10.90
N GLN A 89 -2.51 -10.69 12.10
CA GLN A 89 -1.54 -11.78 12.26
C GLN A 89 -1.94 -13.03 11.47
N THR A 90 -3.20 -13.44 11.52
CA THR A 90 -3.69 -14.63 10.81
C THR A 90 -3.49 -14.49 9.29
N ILE A 91 -3.71 -13.30 8.76
CA ILE A 91 -3.57 -13.02 7.32
C ILE A 91 -2.09 -13.08 6.90
N ILE A 92 -1.21 -12.45 7.69
CA ILE A 92 0.24 -12.43 7.46
C ILE A 92 0.83 -13.83 7.54
N GLU A 93 0.53 -14.59 8.60
CA GLU A 93 1.06 -15.93 8.83
C GLU A 93 0.68 -16.94 7.72
N ASN A 94 -0.42 -16.69 7.03
CA ASN A 94 -0.86 -17.48 5.89
C ASN A 94 -0.42 -16.90 4.52
N GLY A 95 0.33 -15.80 4.50
CA GLY A 95 0.78 -15.15 3.27
C GLY A 95 -0.34 -14.51 2.46
N TRP A 96 -1.46 -14.14 3.08
CA TRP A 96 -2.59 -13.49 2.44
C TRP A 96 -2.45 -11.96 2.48
N ASP A 97 -3.14 -11.28 1.55
CA ASP A 97 -3.15 -9.83 1.42
C ASP A 97 -4.26 -9.21 2.27
N ILE A 98 -3.88 -8.44 3.30
CA ILE A 98 -4.83 -7.81 4.24
C ILE A 98 -5.82 -6.90 3.50
N VAL A 99 -5.37 -6.11 2.53
CA VAL A 99 -6.22 -5.14 1.80
C VAL A 99 -7.27 -5.86 0.97
N LYS A 100 -6.86 -6.88 0.22
CA LYS A 100 -7.80 -7.68 -0.58
C LYS A 100 -8.77 -8.44 0.31
N ASP A 101 -8.29 -8.96 1.42
CA ASP A 101 -9.10 -9.72 2.37
C ASP A 101 -10.16 -8.84 3.04
N LEU A 102 -9.78 -7.64 3.52
CA LEU A 102 -10.71 -6.65 4.09
C LEU A 102 -11.77 -6.20 3.08
N LYS A 103 -11.37 -5.87 1.86
CA LYS A 103 -12.30 -5.49 0.78
C LYS A 103 -13.28 -6.62 0.46
N ARG A 104 -12.81 -7.86 0.46
CA ARG A 104 -13.63 -9.04 0.20
C ARG A 104 -14.60 -9.35 1.33
N LEU A 105 -14.15 -9.24 2.59
CA LEU A 105 -14.98 -9.51 3.77
C LEU A 105 -16.07 -8.44 3.93
N GLY A 106 -15.69 -7.17 3.75
CA GLY A 106 -16.59 -6.01 3.85
C GLY A 106 -16.93 -5.63 5.28
N ALA A 107 -17.19 -4.34 5.51
CA ALA A 107 -17.39 -3.74 6.83
C ALA A 107 -18.44 -4.43 7.68
N LYS A 108 -19.59 -4.81 7.10
CA LYS A 108 -20.73 -5.40 7.82
C LYS A 108 -20.44 -6.73 8.51
N ASN A 109 -19.38 -7.41 8.08
CA ASN A 109 -19.00 -8.72 8.61
C ASN A 109 -17.88 -8.64 9.66
N ILE A 110 -17.39 -7.44 10.00
CA ILE A 110 -16.28 -7.21 10.92
C ILE A 110 -16.79 -6.44 12.14
N CYS A 111 -16.79 -7.08 13.32
CA CYS A 111 -17.21 -6.43 14.57
C CYS A 111 -16.05 -5.80 15.36
N GLY A 112 -14.83 -6.22 15.13
CA GLY A 112 -13.63 -5.69 15.75
C GLY A 112 -12.38 -6.17 15.03
N ILE A 113 -11.26 -5.50 15.24
CA ILE A 113 -9.99 -5.85 14.60
C ILE A 113 -8.89 -5.97 15.66
N HIS A 114 -8.21 -7.12 15.71
CA HIS A 114 -6.91 -7.25 16.35
C HIS A 114 -5.83 -6.71 15.41
N ALA A 115 -5.37 -5.50 15.69
CA ALA A 115 -4.22 -4.89 15.02
C ALA A 115 -2.92 -5.49 15.60
N THR A 116 -2.62 -6.72 15.20
CA THR A 116 -1.51 -7.51 15.70
C THR A 116 -0.65 -8.04 14.57
N ASN A 117 0.63 -8.27 14.86
CA ASN A 117 1.57 -8.93 13.96
C ASN A 117 2.09 -10.25 14.56
N THR A 118 3.18 -10.77 14.01
CA THR A 118 3.85 -11.99 14.47
C THR A 118 4.66 -11.85 15.79
N ASP A 119 4.55 -10.68 16.46
CA ASP A 119 5.13 -10.42 17.79
C ASP A 119 6.68 -10.39 17.85
N ARG A 120 7.32 -9.64 16.96
CA ARG A 120 8.78 -9.46 16.96
C ARG A 120 9.21 -8.00 16.94
N VAL A 121 8.38 -7.15 16.35
CA VAL A 121 8.58 -5.72 16.17
C VAL A 121 7.29 -4.96 16.47
N TRP A 122 7.38 -3.66 16.66
CA TRP A 122 6.18 -2.82 16.75
C TRP A 122 5.45 -2.77 15.40
N LEU A 123 4.16 -2.46 15.42
CA LEU A 123 3.33 -2.33 14.20
C LEU A 123 3.92 -1.38 13.17
N LYS A 124 4.56 -0.29 13.62
CA LYS A 124 5.18 0.70 12.73
C LYS A 124 6.41 0.19 11.98
N ASP A 125 7.07 -0.83 12.54
CA ASP A 125 8.34 -1.39 12.05
C ASP A 125 8.12 -2.75 11.35
N ASP A 126 6.86 -3.17 11.20
CA ASP A 126 6.52 -4.44 10.55
C ASP A 126 6.43 -4.25 9.03
N PRO A 127 7.30 -4.93 8.25
CA PRO A 127 7.32 -4.77 6.80
C PRO A 127 6.08 -5.35 6.10
N ASP A 128 5.34 -6.25 6.76
CA ASP A 128 4.17 -6.93 6.22
C ASP A 128 2.86 -6.15 6.50
N ILE A 129 2.95 -5.06 7.29
CA ILE A 129 1.79 -4.24 7.68
C ILE A 129 1.94 -2.79 7.20
N ASN A 130 1.25 -2.46 6.12
CA ASN A 130 1.09 -1.06 5.70
C ASN A 130 -0.17 -0.48 6.37
N MET A 131 -0.03 0.01 7.61
CA MET A 131 -1.15 0.52 8.39
C MET A 131 -1.87 1.73 7.74
N PRO A 132 -1.17 2.69 7.11
CA PRO A 132 -1.82 3.75 6.32
C PRO A 132 -2.72 3.21 5.20
N LEU A 133 -2.28 2.21 4.47
CA LEU A 133 -3.06 1.58 3.40
C LEU A 133 -4.26 0.81 3.96
N ILE A 134 -4.08 0.13 5.10
CA ILE A 134 -5.16 -0.55 5.82
C ILE A 134 -6.22 0.46 6.28
N LYS A 135 -5.81 1.60 6.87
CA LYS A 135 -6.74 2.68 7.27
C LYS A 135 -7.57 3.16 6.08
N ARG A 136 -6.92 3.48 4.95
CA ARG A 136 -7.63 3.88 3.73
C ARG A 136 -8.61 2.82 3.27
N THR A 137 -8.21 1.54 3.31
CA THR A 137 -9.10 0.43 2.94
C THR A 137 -10.31 0.33 3.85
N LEU A 138 -10.12 0.51 5.16
CA LEU A 138 -11.23 0.52 6.12
C LEU A 138 -12.19 1.68 5.89
N ASP A 139 -11.67 2.87 5.54
CA ASP A 139 -12.48 4.03 5.15
C ASP A 139 -13.27 3.76 3.85
N GLU A 140 -12.60 3.20 2.83
CA GLU A 140 -13.23 2.85 1.55
C GLU A 140 -14.41 1.88 1.71
N ILE A 141 -14.28 0.89 2.60
CA ILE A 141 -15.36 -0.06 2.87
C ILE A 141 -16.38 0.44 3.90
N GLY A 142 -16.16 1.63 4.48
CA GLY A 142 -17.06 2.25 5.47
C GLY A 142 -17.03 1.55 6.84
N TRP A 143 -15.89 0.95 7.22
CA TRP A 143 -15.79 0.30 8.53
C TRP A 143 -15.49 1.30 9.64
N SER A 144 -16.21 1.15 10.75
CA SER A 144 -15.99 1.85 12.01
C SER A 144 -16.12 0.88 13.18
N GLY A 145 -15.16 0.91 14.11
CA GLY A 145 -15.16 -0.04 15.22
C GLY A 145 -13.92 0.06 16.10
N TRP A 146 -13.69 -0.97 16.87
CA TRP A 146 -12.58 -1.04 17.82
C TRP A 146 -11.35 -1.73 17.23
N LEU A 147 -10.19 -1.08 17.41
CA LEU A 147 -8.87 -1.68 17.17
C LEU A 147 -8.28 -2.15 18.50
N PHE A 148 -7.93 -3.42 18.57
CA PHE A 148 -7.32 -4.02 19.75
C PHE A 148 -5.85 -4.31 19.50
N VAL A 149 -4.98 -3.90 20.43
CA VAL A 149 -3.55 -4.19 20.41
C VAL A 149 -3.24 -5.27 21.45
N GLU A 150 -2.90 -6.47 21.02
CA GLU A 150 -2.59 -7.57 21.93
C GLU A 150 -1.10 -7.93 21.94
N ARG A 151 -0.46 -7.99 20.80
CA ARG A 151 0.94 -8.36 20.61
C ARG A 151 1.72 -7.21 19.98
N SER A 152 2.58 -7.48 19.04
CA SER A 152 3.41 -6.48 18.37
C SER A 152 4.45 -5.87 19.31
N ARG A 153 5.15 -6.75 20.03
CA ARG A 153 6.19 -6.37 21.00
C ARG A 153 7.57 -6.39 20.34
N ASP A 154 8.39 -5.43 20.66
CA ASP A 154 9.82 -5.49 20.32
C ASP A 154 10.47 -6.68 21.08
N ALA A 155 11.13 -7.56 20.34
CA ALA A 155 11.77 -8.76 20.88
C ALA A 155 12.84 -8.43 21.95
N LYS A 156 13.51 -7.27 21.82
CA LYS A 156 14.54 -6.82 22.77
C LYS A 156 13.97 -6.34 24.10
N MET A 157 12.68 -5.98 24.12
CA MET A 157 12.00 -5.49 25.33
C MET A 157 10.62 -6.14 25.53
N ALA A 158 10.46 -7.40 25.19
CA ALA A 158 9.18 -8.12 25.18
C ALA A 158 8.38 -8.03 26.49
N ARG A 159 9.06 -7.92 27.65
CA ARG A 159 8.42 -7.79 28.97
C ARG A 159 8.03 -6.35 29.34
N ASN A 160 8.45 -5.35 28.56
CA ASN A 160 8.12 -3.95 28.84
C ASN A 160 6.75 -3.60 28.23
N THR A 161 5.69 -3.97 28.92
CA THR A 161 4.29 -3.78 28.48
C THR A 161 3.99 -2.31 28.20
N LYS A 162 4.42 -1.40 29.06
CA LYS A 162 4.16 0.05 28.91
C LYS A 162 4.76 0.60 27.61
N MET A 163 6.00 0.22 27.29
CA MET A 163 6.66 0.67 26.06
C MET A 163 6.01 0.06 24.82
N ASN A 164 5.79 -1.25 24.83
CA ASN A 164 5.26 -1.97 23.67
C ASN A 164 3.85 -1.52 23.30
N TYR A 165 2.91 -1.56 24.25
CA TYR A 165 1.54 -1.12 23.97
C TYR A 165 1.46 0.38 23.77
N GLY A 166 2.24 1.17 24.52
CA GLY A 166 2.30 2.62 24.35
C GLY A 166 2.77 3.05 22.97
N ALA A 167 3.79 2.38 22.41
CA ALA A 167 4.27 2.66 21.05
C ALA A 167 3.21 2.34 19.98
N ASN A 168 2.63 1.13 20.06
CA ASN A 168 1.62 0.71 19.09
C ASN A 168 0.33 1.53 19.16
N VAL A 169 -0.14 1.86 20.37
CA VAL A 169 -1.34 2.69 20.55
C VAL A 169 -1.12 4.11 20.03
N ARG A 170 0.04 4.72 20.29
CA ARG A 170 0.35 6.05 19.71
C ARG A 170 0.36 6.00 18.19
N TYR A 171 1.07 5.04 17.61
CA TYR A 171 1.12 4.86 16.16
C TYR A 171 -0.27 4.70 15.53
N LEU A 172 -1.14 3.86 16.12
CA LEU A 172 -2.51 3.70 15.64
C LEU A 172 -3.32 4.99 15.80
N LYS A 173 -3.19 5.70 16.93
CA LYS A 173 -3.89 6.98 17.13
C LYS A 173 -3.45 8.02 16.12
N ASP A 174 -2.17 8.11 15.81
CA ASP A 174 -1.65 9.05 14.82
C ASP A 174 -2.24 8.79 13.44
N ILE A 175 -2.47 7.52 13.09
CA ILE A 175 -3.06 7.15 11.79
C ILE A 175 -4.59 7.27 11.77
N PHE A 176 -5.28 6.87 12.83
CA PHE A 176 -6.75 6.72 12.81
C PHE A 176 -7.53 7.92 13.36
N ASN A 177 -6.92 8.76 14.21
CA ASN A 177 -7.65 9.82 14.90
C ASN A 177 -7.49 11.22 14.28
N SER A 178 -6.53 11.43 13.41
CA SER A 178 -6.37 12.74 12.77
C SER A 178 -5.66 12.62 11.42
N TYR A 179 -6.18 13.39 10.46
CA TYR A 179 -5.39 13.85 9.32
C TYR A 179 -4.78 15.18 9.77
N PRO A 180 -3.48 15.27 10.04
CA PRO A 180 -2.87 16.55 10.35
C PRO A 180 -3.04 17.49 9.15
N GLU A 181 -3.39 18.73 9.41
CA GLU A 181 -3.46 19.77 8.38
C GLU A 181 -2.05 19.96 7.78
N ALA A 182 -1.95 19.85 6.46
CA ALA A 182 -0.67 20.00 5.78
C ALA A 182 -0.23 21.48 5.78
N ASP A 183 1.05 21.73 6.03
CA ASP A 183 1.66 23.06 5.88
C ASP A 183 1.69 23.49 4.40
N VAL A 184 1.88 22.53 3.51
CA VAL A 184 1.86 22.73 2.06
C VAL A 184 0.42 22.71 1.56
N LYS A 185 -0.06 23.85 1.08
CA LYS A 185 -1.41 23.97 0.51
C LYS A 185 -1.50 23.24 -0.83
N LEU A 186 -2.64 22.60 -1.07
CA LEU A 186 -2.97 21.99 -2.35
C LEU A 186 -3.48 23.08 -3.32
N ASN A 187 -2.84 23.19 -4.48
CA ASN A 187 -3.18 24.18 -5.52
C ASN A 187 -4.29 23.68 -6.45
N SER A 188 -5.44 23.30 -5.88
CA SER A 188 -6.57 22.72 -6.62
C SER A 188 -7.65 23.72 -7.02
N GLU A 189 -7.56 24.98 -6.58
CA GLU A 189 -8.56 26.01 -6.83
C GLU A 189 -8.71 26.25 -8.35
N GLY A 190 -9.97 26.32 -8.82
CA GLY A 190 -10.31 26.55 -10.24
C GLY A 190 -10.09 25.34 -11.16
N ARG A 191 -9.65 24.18 -10.66
CA ARG A 191 -9.42 22.96 -11.46
C ARG A 191 -10.66 22.07 -11.49
N ASP A 192 -10.74 21.24 -12.53
CA ASP A 192 -11.78 20.20 -12.62
C ASP A 192 -11.65 19.21 -11.45
N PRO A 193 -12.75 18.95 -10.70
CA PRO A 193 -12.70 18.06 -9.53
C PRO A 193 -12.27 16.61 -9.84
N ASN A 194 -12.62 16.09 -11.03
CA ASN A 194 -12.23 14.73 -11.42
C ASN A 194 -10.74 14.66 -11.74
N TYR A 195 -10.20 15.72 -12.37
CA TYR A 195 -8.77 15.86 -12.60
C TYR A 195 -8.00 15.93 -11.26
N VAL A 196 -8.46 16.78 -10.34
CA VAL A 196 -7.87 16.86 -8.99
C VAL A 196 -7.87 15.50 -8.30
N LYS A 197 -8.99 14.79 -8.31
CA LYS A 197 -9.11 13.45 -7.74
C LYS A 197 -8.10 12.47 -8.36
N THR A 198 -7.98 12.46 -9.68
CA THR A 198 -7.03 11.59 -10.40
C THR A 198 -5.58 11.88 -10.01
N ILE A 199 -5.23 13.16 -9.86
CA ILE A 199 -3.87 13.57 -9.46
C ILE A 199 -3.60 13.18 -8.01
N LEU A 200 -4.56 13.37 -7.11
CA LEU A 200 -4.43 12.94 -5.71
C LEU A 200 -4.26 11.42 -5.59
N GLU A 201 -5.00 10.63 -6.36
CA GLU A 201 -4.85 9.16 -6.40
C GLU A 201 -3.45 8.74 -6.90
N ARG A 202 -2.87 9.49 -7.85
CA ARG A 202 -1.48 9.27 -8.31
C ARG A 202 -0.45 9.63 -7.24
N ALA A 203 -0.62 10.77 -6.57
CA ALA A 203 0.26 11.21 -5.49
C ALA A 203 0.18 10.26 -4.28
N GLN A 204 -1.03 9.77 -3.99
CA GLN A 204 -1.29 8.83 -2.91
C GLN A 204 -0.47 7.53 -3.04
N LYS A 205 -0.29 7.00 -4.25
CA LYS A 205 0.53 5.80 -4.48
C LYS A 205 1.95 5.97 -3.96
N ALA A 206 2.55 7.14 -4.13
CA ALA A 206 3.90 7.41 -3.67
C ALA A 206 3.99 7.46 -2.13
N THR A 207 3.02 8.10 -1.47
CA THR A 207 2.98 8.15 0.00
C THR A 207 2.64 6.79 0.63
N ASP A 208 1.82 5.97 -0.04
CA ASP A 208 1.52 4.59 0.37
C ASP A 208 2.78 3.72 0.34
N GLU A 209 3.55 3.79 -0.74
CA GLU A 209 4.81 3.04 -0.90
C GLU A 209 5.88 3.42 0.13
N LEU A 210 5.84 4.65 0.62
CA LEU A 210 6.69 5.13 1.72
C LEU A 210 6.09 4.87 3.11
N SER A 211 4.85 4.35 3.19
CA SER A 211 4.12 4.12 4.44
C SER A 211 3.93 5.37 5.29
N ILE A 212 3.79 6.54 4.66
CA ILE A 212 3.65 7.85 5.34
C ILE A 212 2.30 8.52 5.13
N THR A 213 1.38 7.92 4.42
CA THR A 213 0.13 8.49 3.88
C THR A 213 -0.68 9.33 4.88
N TYR A 214 -0.86 8.83 6.10
CA TYR A 214 -1.69 9.50 7.12
C TYR A 214 -0.86 10.24 8.18
N THR A 215 0.39 10.57 7.88
CA THR A 215 1.24 11.41 8.71
C THR A 215 1.23 12.86 8.21
N LEU A 216 1.66 13.82 9.03
CA LEU A 216 1.86 15.20 8.59
C LEU A 216 2.86 15.28 7.44
N VAL A 217 3.95 14.52 7.53
CA VAL A 217 4.93 14.39 6.44
C VAL A 217 4.25 13.88 5.17
N GLY A 218 3.44 12.82 5.28
CA GLY A 218 2.73 12.24 4.13
C GLY A 218 1.75 13.20 3.48
N GLN A 219 1.00 13.99 4.25
CA GLN A 219 0.09 15.00 3.72
C GLN A 219 0.84 16.12 2.99
N ASN A 220 1.96 16.60 3.54
CA ASN A 220 2.80 17.58 2.86
C ASN A 220 3.40 17.02 1.57
N VAL A 221 3.95 15.80 1.59
CA VAL A 221 4.51 15.12 0.42
C VAL A 221 3.46 14.89 -0.65
N LEU A 222 2.26 14.43 -0.27
CA LEU A 222 1.12 14.25 -1.17
C LEU A 222 0.79 15.56 -1.90
N ASN A 223 0.68 16.67 -1.16
CA ASN A 223 0.37 17.97 -1.74
C ASN A 223 1.51 18.47 -2.64
N ILE A 224 2.78 18.25 -2.28
CA ILE A 224 3.94 18.60 -3.13
C ILE A 224 3.87 17.84 -4.46
N ILE A 225 3.62 16.52 -4.43
CA ILE A 225 3.53 15.70 -5.65
C ILE A 225 2.34 16.14 -6.50
N ALA A 226 1.17 16.34 -5.91
CA ALA A 226 -0.02 16.81 -6.62
C ALA A 226 0.21 18.18 -7.25
N ASN A 227 0.78 19.12 -6.52
CA ASN A 227 1.13 20.46 -7.01
C ASN A 227 2.15 20.41 -8.16
N LYS A 228 3.09 19.46 -8.14
CA LYS A 228 4.00 19.23 -9.27
C LYS A 228 3.24 18.86 -10.53
N TYR A 229 2.27 17.95 -10.46
CA TYR A 229 1.43 17.59 -11.62
C TYR A 229 0.60 18.77 -12.11
N PHE A 230 0.00 19.54 -11.21
CA PHE A 230 -0.76 20.74 -11.57
C PHE A 230 0.12 21.77 -12.28
N LYS A 231 1.31 22.02 -11.74
CA LYS A 231 2.26 22.98 -12.32
C LYS A 231 2.74 22.54 -13.70
N LEU A 232 3.01 21.25 -13.90
CA LEU A 232 3.36 20.73 -15.23
C LEU A 232 2.24 20.94 -16.23
N ASN A 233 0.99 20.63 -15.85
CA ASN A 233 -0.17 20.87 -16.70
C ASN A 233 -0.27 22.34 -17.11
N ASP A 234 -0.16 23.27 -16.17
CA ASP A 234 -0.24 24.71 -16.42
C ASP A 234 0.87 25.17 -17.36
N ILE A 235 2.10 24.65 -17.20
CA ILE A 235 3.23 25.00 -18.08
C ILE A 235 2.97 24.53 -19.51
N TYR A 236 2.44 23.33 -19.68
CA TYR A 236 2.18 22.78 -21.02
C TYR A 236 0.96 23.41 -21.68
N GLU A 237 -0.10 23.74 -20.95
CA GLU A 237 -1.25 24.49 -21.46
C GLU A 237 -0.82 25.90 -21.94
N GLU A 238 -0.01 26.60 -21.14
CA GLU A 238 0.52 27.92 -21.55
C GLU A 238 1.41 27.81 -22.80
N ARG A 239 2.26 26.79 -22.87
CA ARG A 239 3.05 26.50 -24.06
C ARG A 239 2.15 26.36 -25.32
N ASP A 240 1.12 25.52 -25.18
CA ASP A 240 0.26 25.19 -26.32
C ASP A 240 -0.59 26.39 -26.79
N GLU A 241 -1.01 27.24 -25.86
CA GLU A 241 -1.65 28.51 -26.21
C GLU A 241 -0.67 29.46 -26.92
N LEU A 242 0.55 29.62 -26.40
CA LEU A 242 1.54 30.50 -26.96
C LEU A 242 2.05 30.03 -28.35
N LYS A 243 2.11 28.70 -28.56
CA LYS A 243 2.47 28.09 -29.85
C LYS A 243 1.58 28.56 -31.01
N LYS A 244 0.34 29.01 -30.77
CA LYS A 244 -0.57 29.50 -31.76
C LYS A 244 -0.11 30.85 -32.40
N THR A 245 0.73 31.58 -31.67
CA THR A 245 1.24 32.88 -32.06
C THR A 245 2.75 32.92 -32.29
N ASP A 246 3.51 32.28 -31.41
CA ASP A 246 4.98 32.27 -31.44
C ASP A 246 5.54 30.94 -30.89
N LYS A 247 5.90 30.07 -31.82
CA LYS A 247 6.39 28.71 -31.44
C LYS A 247 7.74 28.74 -30.72
N GLU A 248 8.67 29.60 -31.16
CA GLU A 248 10.00 29.65 -30.59
C GLU A 248 9.97 30.20 -29.15
N LEU A 249 9.22 31.27 -28.94
CA LEU A 249 9.00 31.83 -27.61
C LEU A 249 8.27 30.87 -26.69
N ALA A 250 7.30 30.10 -27.21
CA ALA A 250 6.56 29.11 -26.46
C ALA A 250 7.51 28.01 -25.89
N GLU A 251 8.36 27.45 -26.74
CA GLU A 251 9.34 26.42 -26.30
C GLU A 251 10.36 26.99 -25.29
N ALA A 252 10.94 28.15 -25.56
CA ALA A 252 11.90 28.78 -24.68
C ALA A 252 11.32 29.09 -23.27
N LYS A 253 10.08 29.59 -23.22
CA LYS A 253 9.37 29.80 -21.95
C LYS A 253 9.06 28.50 -21.22
N CYS A 254 8.60 27.49 -21.95
CA CYS A 254 8.32 26.18 -21.42
C CYS A 254 9.56 25.57 -20.77
N ASP A 255 10.68 25.51 -21.49
CA ASP A 255 11.95 24.97 -21.01
C ASP A 255 12.43 25.70 -19.75
N SER A 256 12.38 27.03 -19.74
CA SER A 256 12.75 27.82 -18.55
C SER A 256 11.89 27.51 -17.33
N LYS A 257 10.57 27.33 -17.51
CA LYS A 257 9.64 27.01 -16.43
C LYS A 257 9.80 25.57 -15.95
N LEU A 258 10.00 24.62 -16.84
CA LEU A 258 10.28 23.22 -16.50
C LEU A 258 11.57 23.10 -15.70
N TYR A 259 12.66 23.76 -16.16
CA TYR A 259 13.94 23.77 -15.44
C TYR A 259 13.78 24.26 -13.99
N ARG A 260 13.10 25.38 -13.78
CA ARG A 260 12.81 25.89 -12.44
C ARG A 260 11.96 24.92 -11.61
N SER A 261 10.88 24.42 -12.18
CA SER A 261 9.96 23.48 -11.53
C SER A 261 10.64 22.16 -11.12
N HIS A 262 11.66 21.73 -11.88
CA HIS A 262 12.45 20.55 -11.57
C HIS A 262 13.16 20.69 -10.22
N PHE A 263 13.90 21.77 -10.04
CA PHE A 263 14.67 22.01 -8.80
C PHE A 263 13.79 22.35 -7.61
N GLU A 264 12.69 23.10 -7.82
CA GLU A 264 11.72 23.38 -6.75
C GLU A 264 11.12 22.09 -6.20
N PHE A 265 10.75 21.15 -7.04
CA PHE A 265 10.18 19.87 -6.63
C PHE A 265 11.10 19.07 -5.71
N GLY A 266 12.36 18.90 -6.10
CA GLY A 266 13.36 18.23 -5.27
C GLY A 266 13.60 18.96 -3.93
N THR A 267 13.68 20.31 -3.98
CA THR A 267 13.87 21.15 -2.80
C THR A 267 12.69 21.05 -1.83
N ASP A 268 11.46 21.05 -2.33
CA ASP A 268 10.27 20.96 -1.49
C ASP A 268 10.17 19.59 -0.82
N LEU A 269 10.44 18.50 -1.53
CA LEU A 269 10.48 17.16 -0.95
C LEU A 269 11.58 17.02 0.11
N SER A 270 12.77 17.64 -0.09
CA SER A 270 13.90 17.54 0.85
C SER A 270 13.64 18.16 2.22
N LYS A 271 12.58 18.96 2.37
CA LYS A 271 12.12 19.47 3.68
C LYS A 271 11.53 18.37 4.57
N TYR A 272 11.07 17.28 3.97
CA TYR A 272 10.31 16.22 4.64
C TYR A 272 10.94 14.84 4.51
N LEU A 273 11.74 14.60 3.47
CA LEU A 273 12.24 13.28 3.05
C LEU A 273 13.76 13.28 2.86
N LYS A 274 14.35 12.10 3.04
CA LYS A 274 15.74 11.83 2.66
C LYS A 274 15.85 11.60 1.16
N GLN A 275 17.08 11.70 0.63
CA GLN A 275 17.34 11.55 -0.81
C GLN A 275 16.83 10.22 -1.39
N GLU A 276 17.02 9.11 -0.66
CA GLU A 276 16.58 7.78 -1.10
C GLU A 276 15.04 7.69 -1.23
N GLU A 277 14.31 8.38 -0.35
CA GLU A 277 12.85 8.45 -0.39
C GLU A 277 12.36 9.34 -1.56
N ILE A 278 13.09 10.45 -1.82
CA ILE A 278 12.84 11.32 -2.97
C ILE A 278 13.06 10.54 -4.28
N ASP A 279 14.15 9.79 -4.37
CA ASP A 279 14.46 8.95 -5.53
C ASP A 279 13.36 7.91 -5.76
N LYS A 280 12.86 7.28 -4.70
CA LYS A 280 11.75 6.34 -4.77
C LYS A 280 10.46 7.00 -5.29
N ILE A 281 10.14 8.24 -4.85
CA ILE A 281 9.01 9.00 -5.41
C ILE A 281 9.19 9.24 -6.91
N LYS A 282 10.37 9.67 -7.33
CA LYS A 282 10.68 9.90 -8.75
C LYS A 282 10.55 8.61 -9.57
N ASP A 283 10.99 7.48 -9.03
CA ASP A 283 10.83 6.17 -9.67
C ASP A 283 9.34 5.80 -9.82
N ILE A 284 8.53 6.00 -8.80
CA ILE A 284 7.07 5.77 -8.88
C ILE A 284 6.42 6.68 -9.91
N MET A 285 6.77 7.96 -9.95
CA MET A 285 6.25 8.93 -10.92
C MET A 285 6.65 8.60 -12.38
N THR A 286 7.67 7.78 -12.56
CA THR A 286 8.18 7.30 -13.85
C THR A 286 8.01 5.79 -14.05
N TYR A 287 7.02 5.18 -13.38
CA TYR A 287 6.60 3.77 -13.53
C TYR A 287 7.68 2.75 -13.19
N ASN A 288 8.63 3.09 -12.32
CA ASN A 288 9.79 2.27 -11.92
C ASN A 288 10.65 1.80 -13.11
N VAL A 289 10.66 2.57 -14.22
CA VAL A 289 11.36 2.17 -15.47
C VAL A 289 12.86 2.02 -15.25
N VAL A 290 13.47 2.79 -14.32
CA VAL A 290 14.89 2.64 -13.96
C VAL A 290 15.19 1.21 -13.52
N LYS A 291 14.51 0.76 -12.46
CA LYS A 291 14.72 -0.58 -11.90
C LYS A 291 14.43 -1.67 -12.92
N VAL A 292 13.26 -1.63 -13.55
CA VAL A 292 12.83 -2.64 -14.53
C VAL A 292 13.81 -2.75 -15.69
N THR A 293 14.30 -1.62 -16.22
CA THR A 293 15.24 -1.62 -17.34
C THR A 293 16.63 -2.07 -16.91
N TYR A 294 17.09 -1.63 -15.73
CA TYR A 294 18.39 -2.04 -15.20
C TYR A 294 18.46 -3.54 -14.94
N ASP A 295 17.46 -4.07 -14.24
CA ASP A 295 17.37 -5.49 -13.93
C ASP A 295 17.36 -6.33 -15.23
N ALA A 296 16.52 -5.92 -16.21
CA ALA A 296 16.46 -6.60 -17.51
C ALA A 296 17.81 -6.59 -18.28
N GLN A 297 18.55 -5.48 -18.22
CA GLN A 297 19.88 -5.42 -18.85
C GLN A 297 20.88 -6.35 -18.14
N CYS A 298 20.89 -6.38 -16.81
CA CYS A 298 21.75 -7.27 -16.04
C CYS A 298 21.41 -8.75 -16.24
N GLU A 299 20.13 -9.08 -16.34
CA GLU A 299 19.68 -10.45 -16.63
C GLU A 299 19.98 -10.87 -18.07
N MET A 300 19.80 -9.95 -19.02
CA MET A 300 20.08 -10.21 -20.43
C MET A 300 21.58 -10.47 -20.66
N ILE A 301 22.44 -9.69 -20.02
CA ILE A 301 23.90 -9.76 -20.18
C ILE A 301 24.56 -10.01 -18.82
N PRO A 302 24.63 -11.26 -18.32
CA PRO A 302 25.25 -11.57 -17.03
C PRO A 302 26.74 -11.21 -16.92
N SER A 303 27.41 -11.07 -18.04
CA SER A 303 28.85 -10.74 -18.14
C SER A 303 29.15 -9.25 -18.04
N LEU A 304 28.14 -8.37 -17.81
CA LEU A 304 28.38 -6.93 -17.61
C LEU A 304 29.35 -6.67 -16.45
N THR A 305 30.34 -5.85 -16.72
CA THR A 305 31.27 -5.38 -15.70
C THR A 305 30.60 -4.37 -14.76
N GLU A 306 31.17 -4.18 -13.57
CA GLU A 306 30.64 -3.20 -12.62
C GLU A 306 30.71 -1.75 -13.14
N GLU A 307 31.66 -1.44 -14.02
CA GLU A 307 31.73 -0.14 -14.69
C GLU A 307 30.58 0.06 -15.66
N GLU A 308 30.27 -0.95 -16.46
CA GLU A 308 29.14 -0.91 -17.41
C GLU A 308 27.80 -0.81 -16.68
N LYS A 309 27.63 -1.57 -15.61
CA LYS A 309 26.44 -1.49 -14.74
C LYS A 309 26.26 -0.09 -14.15
N LYS A 310 27.33 0.53 -13.64
CA LYS A 310 27.31 1.90 -13.13
C LYS A 310 26.96 2.91 -14.22
N GLN A 311 27.50 2.75 -15.42
CA GLN A 311 27.20 3.64 -16.54
C GLN A 311 25.76 3.51 -17.01
N ILE A 312 25.21 2.28 -17.08
CA ILE A 312 23.80 2.03 -17.40
C ILE A 312 22.90 2.70 -16.35
N MET A 313 23.19 2.48 -15.07
CA MET A 313 22.41 3.08 -13.97
C MET A 313 22.44 4.61 -14.04
N ALA A 314 23.61 5.22 -14.26
CA ALA A 314 23.74 6.67 -14.38
C ALA A 314 22.86 7.24 -15.51
N TRP A 315 22.82 6.61 -16.67
CA TRP A 315 21.96 7.04 -17.77
C TRP A 315 20.47 6.81 -17.52
N LEU A 316 20.10 5.75 -16.82
CA LEU A 316 18.70 5.52 -16.44
C LEU A 316 18.21 6.53 -15.40
N ILE A 317 19.09 6.92 -14.45
CA ILE A 317 18.79 8.01 -13.50
C ILE A 317 18.65 9.35 -14.25
N GLU A 318 19.55 9.67 -15.19
CA GLU A 318 19.43 10.86 -16.03
C GLU A 318 18.11 10.87 -16.82
N ALA A 319 17.72 9.73 -17.40
CA ALA A 319 16.43 9.58 -18.07
C ALA A 319 15.25 9.82 -17.13
N ARG A 320 15.30 9.32 -15.89
CA ARG A 320 14.28 9.56 -14.87
C ARG A 320 14.12 11.03 -14.54
N GLU A 321 15.24 11.74 -14.32
CA GLU A 321 15.21 13.18 -14.01
C GLU A 321 14.56 14.00 -15.13
N LEU A 322 14.75 13.62 -16.39
CA LEU A 322 14.06 14.25 -17.51
C LEU A 322 12.58 13.82 -17.60
N ALA A 323 12.30 12.55 -17.34
CA ALA A 323 10.97 11.97 -17.50
C ALA A 323 9.96 12.48 -16.47
N ILE A 324 10.39 12.85 -15.25
CA ILE A 324 9.47 13.37 -14.22
C ILE A 324 8.79 14.67 -14.66
N ASP A 325 9.41 15.43 -15.56
CA ASP A 325 8.90 16.70 -16.07
C ASP A 325 8.14 16.55 -17.40
N ALA A 326 8.08 15.34 -17.95
CA ALA A 326 7.45 15.13 -19.26
C ALA A 326 5.91 15.27 -19.20
N GLU A 327 5.35 15.78 -20.27
CA GLU A 327 3.95 16.15 -20.45
C GLU A 327 2.97 14.98 -20.28
N SER A 328 3.35 13.79 -20.73
CA SER A 328 2.48 12.61 -20.74
C SER A 328 3.24 11.32 -20.44
N SER A 329 2.48 10.24 -20.19
CA SER A 329 3.03 8.90 -20.06
C SER A 329 3.86 8.50 -21.28
N ASP A 330 3.35 8.76 -22.49
CA ASP A 330 4.03 8.42 -23.74
C ASP A 330 5.34 9.18 -23.88
N LYS A 331 5.36 10.47 -23.51
CA LYS A 331 6.59 11.27 -23.51
C LYS A 331 7.61 10.78 -22.50
N LYS A 332 7.17 10.31 -21.33
CA LYS A 332 8.07 9.64 -20.38
C LYS A 332 8.72 8.40 -20.98
N HIS A 333 7.92 7.54 -21.59
CA HIS A 333 8.42 6.33 -22.26
C HIS A 333 9.33 6.65 -23.46
N GLU A 334 9.05 7.70 -24.21
CA GLU A 334 9.92 8.17 -25.31
C GLU A 334 11.31 8.56 -24.81
N ILE A 335 11.39 9.30 -23.67
CA ILE A 335 12.66 9.66 -23.05
C ILE A 335 13.45 8.41 -22.67
N PHE A 336 12.84 7.49 -21.94
CA PHE A 336 13.52 6.22 -21.59
C PHE A 336 13.90 5.41 -22.83
N GLY A 337 13.09 5.45 -23.90
CA GLY A 337 13.40 4.80 -25.17
C GLY A 337 14.70 5.32 -25.80
N LYS A 338 14.92 6.65 -25.79
CA LYS A 338 16.18 7.27 -26.26
C LYS A 338 17.38 6.77 -25.45
N TYR A 339 17.25 6.70 -24.13
CA TYR A 339 18.33 6.22 -23.26
C TYR A 339 18.58 4.71 -23.40
N LYS A 340 17.54 3.90 -23.61
CA LYS A 340 17.71 2.47 -23.97
C LYS A 340 18.49 2.32 -25.27
N GLY A 341 18.22 3.16 -26.27
CA GLY A 341 19.01 3.21 -27.52
C GLY A 341 20.47 3.57 -27.27
N ARG A 342 20.75 4.57 -26.41
CA ARG A 342 22.11 4.97 -26.00
C ARG A 342 22.84 3.83 -25.30
N ILE A 343 22.18 3.14 -24.37
CA ILE A 343 22.72 1.97 -23.66
C ILE A 343 23.06 0.86 -24.65
N ASN A 344 22.14 0.52 -25.56
CA ASN A 344 22.37 -0.51 -26.57
C ASN A 344 23.57 -0.20 -27.47
N ASN A 345 23.70 1.05 -27.95
CA ASN A 345 24.83 1.48 -28.76
C ASN A 345 26.15 1.37 -27.98
N TYR A 346 26.17 1.75 -26.72
CA TYR A 346 27.33 1.63 -25.84
C TYR A 346 27.74 0.17 -25.67
N LEU A 347 26.81 -0.71 -25.33
CA LEU A 347 27.10 -2.14 -25.15
C LEU A 347 27.59 -2.80 -26.44
N SER A 348 27.00 -2.46 -27.58
CA SER A 348 27.49 -2.93 -28.90
C SER A 348 28.94 -2.45 -29.18
N SER A 349 29.27 -1.21 -28.81
CA SER A 349 30.64 -0.67 -28.95
C SER A 349 31.62 -1.37 -28.03
N ARG A 350 31.17 -1.96 -26.92
CA ARG A 350 31.96 -2.75 -25.97
C ARG A 350 32.12 -4.21 -26.43
N GLY A 351 31.51 -4.61 -27.56
CA GLY A 351 31.66 -5.93 -28.18
C GLY A 351 30.55 -6.93 -27.85
N TYR A 352 29.47 -6.49 -27.16
CA TYR A 352 28.32 -7.36 -26.91
C TYR A 352 27.45 -7.50 -28.17
N ASP A 353 27.12 -8.75 -28.52
CA ASP A 353 26.11 -9.06 -29.54
C ASP A 353 24.72 -9.11 -28.87
N LEU A 354 24.03 -7.97 -28.91
CA LEU A 354 22.74 -7.81 -28.22
C LEU A 354 21.65 -8.75 -28.75
N THR A 355 21.77 -9.23 -30.02
CA THR A 355 20.80 -10.20 -30.57
C THR A 355 21.01 -11.56 -29.93
N LYS A 356 22.26 -12.01 -29.90
CA LYS A 356 22.65 -13.26 -29.26
C LYS A 356 22.36 -13.27 -27.76
N GLU A 357 22.72 -12.19 -27.05
CA GLU A 357 22.46 -12.06 -25.61
C GLU A 357 20.97 -12.15 -25.28
N ARG A 358 20.11 -11.52 -26.10
CA ARG A 358 18.65 -11.61 -25.97
C ARG A 358 18.11 -13.01 -26.22
N GLU A 359 18.60 -13.69 -27.25
CA GLU A 359 18.18 -15.07 -27.54
C GLU A 359 18.57 -16.02 -26.40
N GLU A 360 19.76 -15.87 -25.86
CA GLU A 360 20.23 -16.66 -24.73
C GLU A 360 19.45 -16.34 -23.45
N TRP A 361 19.10 -15.06 -23.21
CA TRP A 361 18.24 -14.65 -22.11
C TRP A 361 16.85 -15.29 -22.20
N TYR A 362 16.24 -15.28 -23.38
CA TYR A 362 14.94 -15.93 -23.61
C TYR A 362 14.98 -17.46 -23.40
N LYS A 363 16.08 -18.10 -23.72
CA LYS A 363 16.29 -19.54 -23.42
C LYS A 363 16.32 -19.75 -21.90
N ARG A 364 17.11 -18.96 -21.17
CA ARG A 364 17.19 -19.04 -19.70
C ARG A 364 15.83 -18.80 -19.01
N ILE A 365 15.04 -17.85 -19.48
CA ILE A 365 13.68 -17.61 -18.95
C ILE A 365 12.81 -18.86 -19.16
N LYS A 366 12.80 -19.45 -20.35
CA LYS A 366 11.99 -20.63 -20.66
C LYS A 366 12.41 -21.87 -19.85
N GLU A 367 13.71 -22.09 -19.69
CA GLU A 367 14.26 -23.18 -18.89
C GLU A 367 13.86 -23.08 -17.42
N ASN A 368 13.70 -21.86 -16.90
CA ASN A 368 13.23 -21.59 -15.55
C ASN A 368 11.69 -21.52 -15.43
N GLY A 369 10.94 -21.92 -16.45
CA GLY A 369 9.47 -21.98 -16.43
C GLY A 369 8.76 -20.63 -16.58
N GLY A 370 9.47 -19.58 -17.01
CA GLY A 370 8.91 -18.26 -17.30
C GLY A 370 8.32 -18.15 -18.71
N ASN A 371 7.38 -17.22 -18.89
CA ASN A 371 6.89 -16.83 -20.22
C ASN A 371 7.68 -15.63 -20.75
N VAL A 372 8.05 -15.65 -22.03
CA VAL A 372 8.76 -14.58 -22.75
C VAL A 372 7.76 -13.75 -23.55
#